data_9465d99347a1221526f2887db19f3d96
#
_entry.id   9465d99347a1221526f2887db19f3d96
#
_cell.length_a   1.000
_cell.length_b   1.000
_cell.length_c   1.000
_cell.angle_alpha   90.00
_cell.angle_beta   90.00
_cell.angle_gamma   90.00
#
_symmetry.space_group_name_H-M   'P 1'
#
loop_
_entity.id
_entity.type
_entity.pdbx_description
1 polymer ?
#
loop_
_entity_poly.entity_id
_entity_poly.type
_entity_poly.pdbx_seq_one_letter_code
_entity_poly.pdbx_strand_id
1 'polypeptide(L)'
;MSRGLGDVYKRQAIDDKEKLLAGGYDLEEIGIKLIDNYIKQVMEDGFFHADPHPGNVKIQDGKIVWIDMGMMGRLTERDKELIGKAIRGIAENDIGMIQEAVMALGEFKEKPDQSVLYEDISELMSKYGSLDMGEIDVAEVMMDLMEVMKENKIRMPHGLTMLARGLTNMEGVLADIAPQINMIEIASRHISESMWKDLD
;
A
#
# COMPACT_ATOMS: atom_id res chain seq x y z
N MET A 1 6.95 -38.75 -29.30
CA MET A 1 5.95 -38.24 -28.36
C MET A 1 6.22 -36.75 -28.11
N SER A 2 5.47 -35.91 -28.76
CA SER A 2 5.55 -34.47 -28.63
C SER A 2 4.96 -34.06 -27.27
N ARG A 3 5.76 -33.72 -26.28
CA ARG A 3 5.29 -32.99 -25.12
C ARG A 3 4.87 -31.61 -25.61
N GLY A 4 3.58 -31.32 -25.50
CA GLY A 4 2.99 -30.13 -26.08
C GLY A 4 3.63 -28.85 -25.54
N LEU A 5 4.07 -28.01 -26.45
CA LEU A 5 4.50 -26.64 -26.26
C LEU A 5 3.40 -25.71 -25.69
N GLY A 6 2.24 -26.28 -25.30
CA GLY A 6 1.08 -25.53 -24.82
C GLY A 6 1.09 -25.21 -23.31
N ASP A 7 1.93 -25.83 -22.49
CA ASP A 7 1.90 -25.65 -21.03
C ASP A 7 2.89 -24.61 -20.47
N VAL A 8 3.77 -24.09 -21.30
CA VAL A 8 4.90 -23.23 -20.86
C VAL A 8 4.48 -21.77 -20.59
N TYR A 9 3.26 -21.36 -20.97
CA TYR A 9 2.82 -19.96 -20.87
C TYR A 9 1.48 -19.74 -20.19
N LYS A 10 1.01 -20.66 -19.34
CA LYS A 10 -0.24 -20.44 -18.63
C LYS A 10 0.02 -19.50 -17.43
N ARG A 11 -0.40 -18.24 -17.59
CA ARG A 11 -0.55 -17.31 -16.48
C ARG A 11 -1.60 -17.85 -15.51
N GLN A 12 -1.22 -18.05 -14.26
CA GLN A 12 -2.12 -18.52 -13.22
C GLN A 12 -2.71 -17.31 -12.49
N ALA A 13 -3.98 -17.36 -12.14
CA ALA A 13 -4.59 -16.33 -11.30
C ALA A 13 -3.99 -16.41 -9.90
N ILE A 14 -3.76 -15.25 -9.27
CA ILE A 14 -3.12 -15.21 -7.94
C ILE A 14 -4.01 -15.85 -6.86
N ASP A 15 -5.33 -15.85 -7.04
CA ASP A 15 -6.31 -16.45 -6.15
C ASP A 15 -6.55 -17.95 -6.40
N ASP A 16 -5.99 -18.53 -7.47
CA ASP A 16 -6.09 -19.97 -7.76
C ASP A 16 -5.03 -20.75 -6.95
N LYS A 17 -5.23 -20.79 -5.63
CA LYS A 17 -4.32 -21.44 -4.69
C LYS A 17 -4.00 -22.88 -5.04
N GLU A 18 -5.01 -23.65 -5.50
CA GLU A 18 -4.81 -25.05 -5.85
C GLU A 18 -3.83 -25.21 -7.01
N LYS A 19 -3.96 -24.41 -8.06
CA LYS A 19 -3.03 -24.44 -9.20
C LYS A 19 -1.66 -23.91 -8.85
N LEU A 20 -1.57 -22.89 -8.01
CA LEU A 20 -0.29 -22.36 -7.55
C LEU A 20 0.48 -23.40 -6.75
N LEU A 21 -0.15 -24.05 -5.78
CA LEU A 21 0.45 -25.14 -5.00
C LEU A 21 0.80 -26.34 -5.85
N ALA A 22 -0.06 -26.75 -6.76
CA ALA A 22 0.22 -27.83 -7.71
C ALA A 22 1.38 -27.50 -8.66
N GLY A 23 1.59 -26.22 -8.95
CA GLY A 23 2.74 -25.71 -9.70
C GLY A 23 4.04 -25.62 -8.91
N GLY A 24 4.00 -25.96 -7.60
CA GLY A 24 5.16 -25.91 -6.71
C GLY A 24 5.48 -24.53 -6.16
N TYR A 25 4.54 -23.59 -6.24
CA TYR A 25 4.72 -22.25 -5.68
C TYR A 25 4.43 -22.22 -4.18
N ASP A 26 5.21 -21.44 -3.44
CA ASP A 26 4.95 -21.07 -2.07
C ASP A 26 4.08 -19.79 -2.04
N LEU A 27 2.90 -19.88 -1.41
CA LEU A 27 1.95 -18.75 -1.37
C LEU A 27 2.49 -17.59 -0.53
N GLU A 28 3.27 -17.85 0.51
CA GLU A 28 3.92 -16.81 1.31
C GLU A 28 4.96 -16.06 0.49
N GLU A 29 5.81 -16.78 -0.25
CA GLU A 29 6.78 -16.16 -1.15
C GLU A 29 6.10 -15.31 -2.23
N ILE A 30 4.98 -15.77 -2.78
CA ILE A 30 4.17 -14.99 -3.74
C ILE A 30 3.64 -13.71 -3.08
N GLY A 31 3.09 -13.82 -1.85
CA GLY A 31 2.58 -12.67 -1.10
C GLY A 31 3.66 -11.62 -0.85
N ILE A 32 4.85 -12.03 -0.40
CA ILE A 32 6.00 -11.13 -0.20
C ILE A 32 6.38 -10.45 -1.51
N LYS A 33 6.54 -11.19 -2.60
CA LYS A 33 6.87 -10.63 -3.92
C LYS A 33 5.81 -9.64 -4.42
N LEU A 34 4.55 -9.93 -4.14
CA LEU A 34 3.45 -9.04 -4.52
C LEU A 34 3.56 -7.70 -3.80
N ILE A 35 3.78 -7.71 -2.49
CA ILE A 35 3.93 -6.50 -1.68
C ILE A 35 5.17 -5.73 -2.09
N ASP A 36 6.34 -6.38 -2.18
CA ASP A 36 7.58 -5.73 -2.58
C ASP A 36 7.44 -5.05 -3.95
N ASN A 37 6.81 -5.72 -4.90
CA ASN A 37 6.56 -5.15 -6.22
C ASN A 37 5.61 -3.95 -6.16
N TYR A 38 4.56 -4.02 -5.33
CA TYR A 38 3.62 -2.93 -5.17
C TYR A 38 4.23 -1.72 -4.47
N ILE A 39 5.00 -1.93 -3.41
CA ILE A 39 5.74 -0.87 -2.71
C ILE A 39 6.71 -0.18 -3.66
N LYS A 40 7.41 -0.95 -4.49
CA LYS A 40 8.28 -0.39 -5.53
C LYS A 40 7.52 0.51 -6.49
N GLN A 41 6.36 0.08 -6.99
CA GLN A 41 5.51 0.91 -7.86
C GLN A 41 5.11 2.23 -7.18
N VAL A 42 4.75 2.18 -5.90
CA VAL A 42 4.28 3.35 -5.14
C VAL A 42 5.45 4.27 -4.77
N MET A 43 6.48 3.73 -4.12
CA MET A 43 7.52 4.54 -3.47
C MET A 43 8.70 4.86 -4.39
N GLU A 44 9.07 3.96 -5.31
CA GLU A 44 10.17 4.21 -6.24
C GLU A 44 9.65 4.81 -7.55
N ASP A 45 8.75 4.08 -8.25
CA ASP A 45 8.31 4.47 -9.58
C ASP A 45 7.30 5.64 -9.55
N GLY A 46 6.55 5.81 -8.46
CA GLY A 46 5.47 6.80 -8.33
C GLY A 46 4.33 6.57 -9.32
N PHE A 47 4.27 5.38 -9.87
CA PHE A 47 3.27 4.94 -10.83
C PHE A 47 2.86 3.51 -10.52
N PHE A 48 1.61 3.31 -10.09
CA PHE A 48 1.16 2.07 -9.51
C PHE A 48 -0.21 1.65 -10.01
N HIS A 49 -0.47 0.36 -9.93
CA HIS A 49 -1.78 -0.21 -10.24
C HIS A 49 -2.78 0.14 -9.13
N ALA A 50 -3.86 0.84 -9.46
CA ALA A 50 -4.84 1.30 -8.47
C ALA A 50 -6.02 0.32 -8.26
N ASP A 51 -6.02 -0.80 -8.99
CA ASP A 51 -7.05 -1.84 -8.88
C ASP A 51 -6.43 -3.26 -8.92
N PRO A 52 -5.55 -3.60 -7.97
CA PRO A 52 -4.83 -4.87 -7.92
C PRO A 52 -5.71 -6.02 -7.37
N HIS A 53 -6.94 -6.13 -7.86
CA HIS A 53 -7.80 -7.27 -7.51
C HIS A 53 -7.26 -8.57 -8.16
N PRO A 54 -7.65 -9.77 -7.69
CA PRO A 54 -7.08 -11.04 -8.17
C PRO A 54 -7.20 -11.25 -9.68
N GLY A 55 -8.23 -10.66 -10.31
CA GLY A 55 -8.40 -10.68 -11.77
C GLY A 55 -7.25 -10.03 -12.52
N ASN A 56 -6.60 -9.00 -11.94
CA ASN A 56 -5.55 -8.18 -12.55
C ASN A 56 -4.13 -8.59 -12.16
N VAL A 57 -3.99 -9.59 -11.28
CA VAL A 57 -2.68 -10.10 -10.85
C VAL A 57 -2.55 -11.57 -11.25
N LYS A 58 -1.51 -11.87 -12.01
CA LYS A 58 -1.22 -13.24 -12.47
C LYS A 58 0.19 -13.64 -12.06
N ILE A 59 0.39 -14.95 -11.94
CA ILE A 59 1.70 -15.55 -11.70
C ILE A 59 2.13 -16.29 -12.96
N GLN A 60 3.35 -15.98 -13.40
CA GLN A 60 3.98 -16.64 -14.54
C GLN A 60 5.48 -16.85 -14.25
N ASP A 61 5.93 -18.08 -14.24
CA ASP A 61 7.34 -18.45 -13.98
C ASP A 61 7.89 -17.82 -12.68
N GLY A 62 7.07 -17.82 -11.62
CA GLY A 62 7.40 -17.22 -10.31
C GLY A 62 7.44 -15.70 -10.28
N LYS A 63 6.97 -15.03 -11.33
CA LYS A 63 6.90 -13.57 -11.44
C LYS A 63 5.48 -13.07 -11.30
N ILE A 64 5.33 -11.91 -10.67
CA ILE A 64 4.06 -11.17 -10.66
C ILE A 64 3.87 -10.50 -12.01
N VAL A 65 2.71 -10.75 -12.62
CA VAL A 65 2.32 -10.16 -13.91
C VAL A 65 1.06 -9.33 -13.71
N TRP A 66 1.19 -8.04 -13.91
CA TRP A 66 0.07 -7.09 -13.87
C TRP A 66 -0.62 -7.02 -15.21
N ILE A 67 -1.95 -7.07 -15.17
CA ILE A 67 -2.78 -6.92 -16.37
C ILE A 67 -3.85 -5.86 -16.12
N ASP A 68 -4.47 -5.39 -17.20
CA ASP A 68 -5.48 -4.33 -17.18
C ASP A 68 -4.98 -3.02 -16.52
N MET A 69 -4.10 -2.31 -17.24
CA MET A 69 -3.55 -1.02 -16.82
C MET A 69 -4.55 0.15 -17.01
N GLY A 70 -5.84 -0.14 -17.08
CA GLY A 70 -6.88 0.89 -17.25
C GLY A 70 -7.03 1.82 -16.05
N MET A 71 -6.62 1.37 -14.85
CA MET A 71 -6.68 2.15 -13.63
C MET A 71 -5.32 2.21 -12.96
N MET A 72 -4.60 3.31 -13.21
CA MET A 72 -3.27 3.57 -12.66
C MET A 72 -3.27 4.83 -11.81
N GLY A 73 -2.58 4.78 -10.68
CA GLY A 73 -2.31 5.93 -9.83
C GLY A 73 -0.95 6.55 -10.13
N ARG A 74 -0.82 7.84 -9.82
CA ARG A 74 0.46 8.57 -9.91
C ARG A 74 0.68 9.36 -8.64
N LEU A 75 1.92 9.35 -8.17
CA LEU A 75 2.42 10.17 -7.09
C LEU A 75 3.61 10.97 -7.60
N THR A 76 3.68 12.23 -7.24
CA THR A 76 4.88 13.04 -7.47
C THR A 76 5.96 12.70 -6.43
N GLU A 77 7.22 13.12 -6.67
CA GLU A 77 8.29 12.96 -5.67
C GLU A 77 7.88 13.62 -4.34
N ARG A 78 7.26 14.80 -4.42
CA ARG A 78 6.74 15.49 -3.23
C ARG A 78 5.69 14.65 -2.49
N ASP A 79 4.76 14.01 -3.21
CA ASP A 79 3.74 13.16 -2.56
C ASP A 79 4.40 11.98 -1.86
N LYS A 80 5.40 11.35 -2.49
CA LYS A 80 6.15 10.25 -1.89
C LYS A 80 6.89 10.66 -0.61
N GLU A 81 7.56 11.81 -0.64
CA GLU A 81 8.24 12.38 0.54
C GLU A 81 7.26 12.65 1.69
N LEU A 82 6.11 13.24 1.38
CA LEU A 82 5.09 13.56 2.38
C LEU A 82 4.39 12.30 2.93
N ILE A 83 4.15 11.30 2.09
CA ILE A 83 3.68 9.97 2.53
C ILE A 83 4.71 9.34 3.47
N GLY A 84 5.98 9.36 3.10
CA GLY A 84 7.07 8.88 3.96
C GLY A 84 7.14 9.62 5.30
N LYS A 85 6.90 10.93 5.30
CA LYS A 85 6.80 11.74 6.52
C LYS A 85 5.60 11.32 7.39
N ALA A 86 4.43 11.11 6.79
CA ALA A 86 3.25 10.65 7.51
C ALA A 86 3.46 9.26 8.13
N ILE A 87 4.02 8.32 7.37
CA ILE A 87 4.35 6.96 7.86
C ILE A 87 5.31 7.03 9.04
N ARG A 88 6.35 7.86 8.96
CA ARG A 88 7.28 8.07 10.07
C ARG A 88 6.60 8.65 11.28
N GLY A 89 5.75 9.67 11.10
CA GLY A 89 4.95 10.25 12.17
C GLY A 89 4.06 9.22 12.88
N ILE A 90 3.46 8.31 12.12
CA ILE A 90 2.68 7.18 12.66
C ILE A 90 3.57 6.25 13.47
N ALA A 91 4.72 5.85 12.94
CA ALA A 91 5.65 4.93 13.60
C ALA A 91 6.24 5.53 14.89
N GLU A 92 6.49 6.83 14.92
CA GLU A 92 7.06 7.58 16.06
C GLU A 92 5.97 8.12 17.01
N ASN A 93 4.68 7.95 16.67
CA ASN A 93 3.53 8.55 17.36
C ASN A 93 3.66 10.07 17.47
N ASP A 94 4.20 10.71 16.42
CA ASP A 94 4.37 12.16 16.31
C ASP A 94 3.18 12.79 15.57
N ILE A 95 2.20 13.26 16.33
CA ILE A 95 0.97 13.88 15.82
C ILE A 95 1.31 15.14 14.98
N GLY A 96 2.28 15.91 15.41
CA GLY A 96 2.71 17.13 14.70
C GLY A 96 3.26 16.80 13.31
N MET A 97 4.07 15.76 13.20
CA MET A 97 4.61 15.30 11.92
C MET A 97 3.51 14.82 10.97
N ILE A 98 2.51 14.07 11.48
CA ILE A 98 1.36 13.62 10.70
C ILE A 98 0.55 14.84 10.23
N GLN A 99 0.25 15.78 11.13
CA GLN A 99 -0.48 17.00 10.80
C GLN A 99 0.22 17.83 9.72
N GLU A 100 1.52 18.01 9.81
CA GLU A 100 2.29 18.72 8.79
C GLU A 100 2.22 18.02 7.43
N ALA A 101 2.33 16.69 7.40
CA ALA A 101 2.22 15.92 6.17
C ALA A 101 0.82 16.04 5.56
N VAL A 102 -0.23 15.89 6.37
CA VAL A 102 -1.64 16.04 5.95
C VAL A 102 -1.91 17.43 5.37
N MET A 103 -1.45 18.49 6.06
CA MET A 103 -1.60 19.86 5.60
C MET A 103 -0.84 20.15 4.30
N ALA A 104 0.30 19.50 4.10
CA ALA A 104 1.11 19.67 2.89
C ALA A 104 0.61 18.85 1.70
N LEU A 105 -0.01 17.69 1.95
CA LEU A 105 -0.61 16.82 0.93
C LEU A 105 -1.98 17.33 0.48
N GLY A 106 -2.78 17.83 1.42
CA GLY A 106 -4.17 18.17 1.19
C GLY A 106 -4.38 19.48 0.44
N GLU A 107 -5.52 19.56 -0.22
CA GLU A 107 -6.04 20.78 -0.85
C GLU A 107 -7.18 21.33 0.00
N PHE A 108 -7.18 22.63 0.28
CA PHE A 108 -8.26 23.28 1.03
C PHE A 108 -8.51 24.70 0.53
N LYS A 109 -9.77 25.15 0.59
CA LYS A 109 -10.16 26.51 0.19
C LYS A 109 -9.89 27.52 1.31
N GLU A 110 -10.15 27.08 2.55
CA GLU A 110 -9.89 27.84 3.76
C GLU A 110 -8.95 27.03 4.64
N LYS A 111 -8.01 27.70 5.31
CA LYS A 111 -7.05 27.02 6.17
C LYS A 111 -7.80 26.29 7.30
N PRO A 112 -7.61 24.97 7.46
CA PRO A 112 -8.22 24.21 8.55
C PRO A 112 -7.81 24.75 9.91
N ASP A 113 -8.71 24.56 10.91
CA ASP A 113 -8.35 24.80 12.31
C ASP A 113 -7.31 23.77 12.73
N GLN A 114 -6.09 24.23 13.01
CA GLN A 114 -4.98 23.35 13.30
C GLN A 114 -5.10 22.65 14.65
N SER A 115 -5.80 23.26 15.61
CA SER A 115 -6.02 22.65 16.92
C SER A 115 -7.01 21.50 16.81
N VAL A 116 -8.10 21.71 16.06
CA VAL A 116 -9.10 20.66 15.80
C VAL A 116 -8.46 19.51 15.01
N LEU A 117 -7.74 19.82 13.94
CA LEU A 117 -7.05 18.80 13.15
C LEU A 117 -6.04 18.00 13.98
N TYR A 118 -5.31 18.66 14.89
CA TYR A 118 -4.39 17.99 15.79
C TYR A 118 -5.11 17.03 16.75
N GLU A 119 -6.23 17.46 17.32
CA GLU A 119 -7.05 16.64 18.22
C GLU A 119 -7.62 15.43 17.48
N ASP A 120 -8.17 15.61 16.27
CA ASP A 120 -8.73 14.52 15.45
C ASP A 120 -7.65 13.49 15.06
N ILE A 121 -6.44 13.94 14.67
CA ILE A 121 -5.33 13.02 14.39
C ILE A 121 -4.87 12.32 15.68
N SER A 122 -4.85 13.00 16.82
CA SER A 122 -4.48 12.41 18.10
C SER A 122 -5.48 11.33 18.53
N GLU A 123 -6.77 11.55 18.31
CA GLU A 123 -7.80 10.56 18.57
C GLU A 123 -7.64 9.34 17.66
N LEU A 124 -7.41 9.57 16.36
CA LEU A 124 -7.11 8.52 15.39
C LEU A 124 -5.90 7.68 15.82
N MET A 125 -4.81 8.34 16.19
CA MET A 125 -3.58 7.64 16.63
C MET A 125 -3.78 6.86 17.92
N SER A 126 -4.67 7.31 18.82
CA SER A 126 -5.01 6.58 20.03
C SER A 126 -5.74 5.25 19.75
N LYS A 127 -6.50 5.18 18.65
CA LYS A 127 -7.14 3.94 18.16
C LYS A 127 -6.10 2.88 17.80
N TYR A 128 -5.01 3.26 17.16
CA TYR A 128 -3.98 2.35 16.64
C TYR A 128 -2.78 2.16 17.58
N GLY A 129 -2.53 3.11 18.48
CA GLY A 129 -1.35 3.12 19.35
C GLY A 129 -1.29 2.00 20.40
N SER A 130 -2.40 1.28 20.60
CA SER A 130 -2.48 0.10 21.49
C SER A 130 -2.37 -1.23 20.75
N LEU A 131 -2.29 -1.20 19.41
CA LEU A 131 -2.18 -2.39 18.58
C LEU A 131 -0.71 -2.73 18.33
N ASP A 132 -0.42 -4.02 18.24
CA ASP A 132 0.86 -4.46 17.73
C ASP A 132 0.96 -4.13 16.23
N MET A 133 2.16 -3.84 15.73
CA MET A 133 2.36 -3.49 14.31
C MET A 133 1.79 -4.55 13.35
N GLY A 134 1.77 -5.81 13.75
CA GLY A 134 1.17 -6.91 13.00
C GLY A 134 -0.36 -6.90 12.92
N GLU A 135 -1.02 -6.12 13.77
CA GLU A 135 -2.49 -6.01 13.83
C GLU A 135 -3.01 -4.77 13.09
N ILE A 136 -2.12 -3.88 12.64
CA ILE A 136 -2.49 -2.64 11.97
C ILE A 136 -2.76 -2.94 10.48
N ASP A 137 -3.97 -2.64 10.04
CA ASP A 137 -4.39 -2.63 8.64
C ASP A 137 -4.06 -1.25 8.02
N VAL A 138 -3.13 -1.23 7.06
CA VAL A 138 -2.68 0.03 6.42
C VAL A 138 -3.81 0.71 5.67
N ALA A 139 -4.67 -0.05 5.01
CA ALA A 139 -5.78 0.50 4.27
C ALA A 139 -6.80 1.13 5.22
N GLU A 140 -7.07 0.48 6.37
CA GLU A 140 -7.96 1.04 7.39
C GLU A 140 -7.41 2.36 7.95
N VAL A 141 -6.14 2.40 8.36
CA VAL A 141 -5.49 3.64 8.83
C VAL A 141 -5.58 4.75 7.78
N MET A 142 -5.32 4.42 6.52
CA MET A 142 -5.38 5.40 5.45
C MET A 142 -6.80 5.91 5.21
N MET A 143 -7.81 5.04 5.26
CA MET A 143 -9.20 5.42 5.12
C MET A 143 -9.68 6.31 6.29
N ASP A 144 -9.31 5.97 7.52
CA ASP A 144 -9.62 6.77 8.69
C ASP A 144 -8.95 8.15 8.63
N LEU A 145 -7.70 8.22 8.19
CA LEU A 145 -7.01 9.50 7.98
C LEU A 145 -7.68 10.34 6.88
N MET A 146 -8.17 9.70 5.82
CA MET A 146 -8.93 10.40 4.78
C MET A 146 -10.25 10.96 5.33
N GLU A 147 -10.92 10.27 6.25
CA GLU A 147 -12.14 10.78 6.87
C GLU A 147 -11.84 11.98 7.79
N VAL A 148 -10.78 11.92 8.61
CA VAL A 148 -10.27 13.07 9.39
C VAL A 148 -10.01 14.27 8.48
N MET A 149 -9.33 14.06 7.35
CA MET A 149 -9.08 15.13 6.37
C MET A 149 -10.39 15.73 5.84
N LYS A 150 -11.34 14.90 5.48
CA LYS A 150 -12.65 15.31 4.94
C LYS A 150 -13.45 16.12 5.97
N GLU A 151 -13.49 15.69 7.23
CA GLU A 151 -14.15 16.40 8.32
C GLU A 151 -13.53 17.78 8.53
N ASN A 152 -12.21 17.90 8.40
CA ASN A 152 -11.48 19.16 8.46
C ASN A 152 -11.48 19.95 7.13
N LYS A 153 -12.34 19.56 6.15
CA LYS A 153 -12.49 20.20 4.83
C LYS A 153 -11.19 20.21 4.00
N ILE A 154 -10.33 19.25 4.25
CA ILE A 154 -9.10 19.00 3.50
C ILE A 154 -9.40 17.96 2.43
N ARG A 155 -9.24 18.33 1.16
CA ARG A 155 -9.45 17.44 0.03
C ARG A 155 -8.18 16.61 -0.21
N MET A 156 -8.35 15.30 -0.30
CA MET A 156 -7.27 14.39 -0.67
C MET A 156 -6.93 14.49 -2.16
N PRO A 157 -5.67 14.59 -2.57
CA PRO A 157 -5.27 14.49 -3.96
C PRO A 157 -5.68 13.16 -4.58
N HIS A 158 -5.99 13.19 -5.88
CA HIS A 158 -6.48 12.02 -6.61
C HIS A 158 -5.53 10.81 -6.53
N GLY A 159 -4.22 11.03 -6.61
CA GLY A 159 -3.21 9.97 -6.49
C GLY A 159 -3.29 9.20 -5.17
N LEU A 160 -3.54 9.91 -4.06
CA LEU A 160 -3.69 9.28 -2.73
C LEU A 160 -5.00 8.51 -2.60
N THR A 161 -6.09 9.02 -3.18
CA THR A 161 -7.36 8.29 -3.23
C THR A 161 -7.20 6.98 -4.01
N MET A 162 -6.45 7.00 -5.12
CA MET A 162 -6.10 5.81 -5.88
C MET A 162 -5.21 4.84 -5.11
N LEU A 163 -4.27 5.37 -4.30
CA LEU A 163 -3.42 4.55 -3.44
C LEU A 163 -4.24 3.84 -2.36
N ALA A 164 -5.16 4.55 -1.68
CA ALA A 164 -6.05 3.94 -0.69
C ALA A 164 -6.84 2.77 -1.27
N ARG A 165 -7.40 2.95 -2.46
CA ARG A 165 -8.10 1.88 -3.17
C ARG A 165 -7.19 0.70 -3.49
N GLY A 166 -5.99 0.98 -3.99
CA GLY A 166 -5.00 -0.05 -4.30
C GLY A 166 -4.59 -0.87 -3.08
N LEU A 167 -4.34 -0.20 -1.95
CA LEU A 167 -4.00 -0.84 -0.68
C LEU A 167 -5.12 -1.76 -0.18
N THR A 168 -6.37 -1.29 -0.20
CA THR A 168 -7.53 -2.11 0.18
C THR A 168 -7.63 -3.40 -0.65
N ASN A 169 -7.43 -3.30 -1.97
CA ASN A 169 -7.43 -4.47 -2.83
C ASN A 169 -6.25 -5.41 -2.57
N MET A 170 -5.06 -4.85 -2.30
CA MET A 170 -3.86 -5.62 -1.95
C MET A 170 -4.04 -6.41 -0.65
N GLU A 171 -4.60 -5.79 0.38
CA GLU A 171 -4.88 -6.46 1.65
C GLU A 171 -5.90 -7.58 1.47
N GLY A 172 -6.93 -7.38 0.64
CA GLY A 172 -7.87 -8.43 0.28
C GLY A 172 -7.21 -9.63 -0.39
N VAL A 173 -6.28 -9.40 -1.32
CA VAL A 173 -5.51 -10.48 -1.96
C VAL A 173 -4.64 -11.21 -0.96
N LEU A 174 -3.91 -10.47 -0.10
CA LEU A 174 -3.04 -11.07 0.92
C LEU A 174 -3.81 -11.88 1.95
N ALA A 175 -4.94 -11.37 2.43
CA ALA A 175 -5.80 -12.10 3.36
C ALA A 175 -6.26 -13.45 2.78
N ASP A 176 -6.40 -13.53 1.47
CA ASP A 176 -6.77 -14.78 0.79
C ASP A 176 -5.59 -15.73 0.60
N ILE A 177 -4.44 -15.26 0.10
CA ILE A 177 -3.32 -16.13 -0.29
C ILE A 177 -2.30 -16.37 0.83
N ALA A 178 -2.07 -15.40 1.70
CA ALA A 178 -1.03 -15.41 2.71
C ALA A 178 -1.41 -14.55 3.93
N PRO A 179 -2.45 -14.93 4.69
CA PRO A 179 -3.01 -14.13 5.78
C PRO A 179 -2.03 -13.85 6.94
N GLN A 180 -0.93 -14.62 7.02
CA GLN A 180 0.12 -14.43 8.01
C GLN A 180 1.08 -13.27 7.67
N ILE A 181 1.05 -12.77 6.44
CA ILE A 181 1.93 -11.67 6.01
C ILE A 181 1.33 -10.34 6.43
N ASN A 182 2.15 -9.51 7.06
CA ASN A 182 1.81 -8.13 7.38
C ASN A 182 2.45 -7.17 6.38
N MET A 183 1.62 -6.34 5.72
CA MET A 183 2.07 -5.38 4.72
C MET A 183 2.96 -4.29 5.33
N ILE A 184 2.67 -3.85 6.57
CA ILE A 184 3.45 -2.81 7.27
C ILE A 184 4.87 -3.28 7.52
N GLU A 185 5.07 -4.52 7.97
CA GLU A 185 6.40 -5.05 8.24
C GLU A 185 7.27 -5.05 6.98
N ILE A 186 6.68 -5.46 5.85
CA ILE A 186 7.41 -5.48 4.56
C ILE A 186 7.67 -4.06 4.08
N ALA A 187 6.67 -3.16 4.16
CA ALA A 187 6.82 -1.76 3.78
C ALA A 187 7.89 -1.04 4.63
N SER A 188 7.88 -1.25 5.94
CA SER A 188 8.87 -0.66 6.85
C SER A 188 10.28 -1.13 6.54
N ARG A 189 10.46 -2.41 6.21
CA ARG A 189 11.75 -2.98 5.79
C ARG A 189 12.23 -2.33 4.50
N HIS A 190 11.37 -2.24 3.50
CA HIS A 190 11.69 -1.64 2.21
C HIS A 190 12.09 -0.16 2.34
N ILE A 191 11.34 0.63 3.14
CA ILE A 191 11.63 2.04 3.40
C ILE A 191 12.98 2.18 4.13
N SER A 192 13.25 1.34 5.12
CA SER A 192 14.52 1.36 5.85
C SER A 192 15.71 1.06 4.93
N GLU A 193 15.60 0.06 4.07
CA GLU A 193 16.66 -0.31 3.11
C GLU A 193 16.91 0.79 2.06
N SER A 194 15.87 1.49 1.61
CA SER A 194 16.00 2.60 0.68
C SER A 194 16.69 3.81 1.32
N MET A 195 16.36 4.12 2.57
CA MET A 195 17.01 5.22 3.30
C MET A 195 18.51 5.00 3.54
N TRP A 196 18.97 3.75 3.69
CA TRP A 196 20.39 3.44 3.82
C TRP A 196 21.15 3.58 2.50
N LYS A 197 20.48 3.36 1.36
CA LYS A 197 21.09 3.53 0.01
C LYS A 197 21.27 4.99 -0.38
N ASP A 198 20.48 5.91 0.17
CA ASP A 198 20.59 7.34 -0.11
C ASP A 198 21.64 8.05 0.77
N LEU A 199 22.28 7.33 1.70
CA LEU A 199 23.34 7.82 2.60
C LEU A 199 24.76 7.44 2.14
N ASP A 200 24.91 6.64 1.07
CA ASP A 200 26.17 6.30 0.40
C ASP A 200 26.34 7.09 -0.91
#